data_424e37e74810d25d54e49db86ae0999f
#
_entry.id   424e37e74810d25d54e49db86ae0999f
#
_cell.length_a   1.000
_cell.length_b   1.000
_cell.length_c   1.000
_cell.angle_alpha   90.00
_cell.angle_beta   90.00
_cell.angle_gamma   90.00
#
_symmetry.space_group_name_H-M   'P 1'
#
loop_
_entity.id
_entity.type
_entity.pdbx_description
1 polymer ?
#
loop_
_entity_poly.entity_id
_entity_poly.type
_entity_poly.pdbx_seq_one_letter_code
_entity_poly.pdbx_strand_id
1 'polypeptide(L)'
;MNVKRLLVLLVAISCVGVHASVLHDRARAGDVDFFTSGQEGLDERESGSGQTPLMAACLAGQAEVVDKLLRLGANPSIPEKDGYTPPHGVAFQGREQAALALVKHGINVDEKHKDGYTPLHRTVWGRSPRHMATAKVLVQEGGAKVDALDAGGSLPSHKALESSWHEMLELLLELGASPNVPGRNGDTLLHLAVKKRDERAITAIVKSGGDPAVKNSEGLSPLDMATKISEEYAAMLTAPGKEEL
;
A
#
# COMPACT_ATOMS: atom_id res chain seq x y z
N MET A 1 41.99 20.54 -22.21
CA MET A 1 40.67 19.92 -22.51
C MET A 1 39.96 20.82 -23.52
N ASN A 2 39.61 20.28 -24.70
CA ASN A 2 39.25 21.13 -25.86
C ASN A 2 37.81 21.69 -25.66
N VAL A 3 37.64 23.02 -25.79
CA VAL A 3 36.37 23.76 -25.59
C VAL A 3 35.21 23.13 -26.40
N LYS A 4 35.51 22.59 -27.60
CA LYS A 4 34.49 21.85 -28.39
C LYS A 4 33.99 20.56 -27.72
N ARG A 5 34.85 19.85 -27.00
CA ARG A 5 34.42 18.65 -26.22
C ARG A 5 33.58 19.02 -25.00
N LEU A 6 33.91 20.17 -24.36
CA LEU A 6 33.12 20.66 -23.23
C LEU A 6 31.73 21.14 -23.69
N LEU A 7 31.66 21.82 -24.86
CA LEU A 7 30.39 22.23 -25.43
C LEU A 7 29.51 21.08 -25.86
N VAL A 8 30.08 20.02 -26.45
CA VAL A 8 29.37 18.80 -26.82
C VAL A 8 28.86 18.06 -25.59
N LEU A 9 29.67 18.01 -24.51
CA LEU A 9 29.24 17.42 -23.24
C LEU A 9 28.11 18.21 -22.56
N LEU A 10 28.20 19.55 -22.58
CA LEU A 10 27.16 20.42 -22.02
C LEU A 10 25.86 20.36 -22.82
N VAL A 11 25.92 20.28 -24.14
CA VAL A 11 24.74 20.09 -24.99
C VAL A 11 24.14 18.70 -24.80
N ALA A 12 24.96 17.65 -24.69
CA ALA A 12 24.49 16.30 -24.40
C ALA A 12 23.81 16.19 -23.02
N ILE A 13 24.39 16.80 -21.99
CA ILE A 13 23.82 16.85 -20.63
C ILE A 13 22.50 17.66 -20.63
N SER A 14 22.44 18.75 -21.36
CA SER A 14 21.21 19.58 -21.52
C SER A 14 20.13 18.81 -22.30
N CYS A 15 20.49 18.06 -23.35
CA CYS A 15 19.56 17.27 -24.11
C CYS A 15 19.02 16.08 -23.30
N VAL A 16 19.85 15.41 -22.49
CA VAL A 16 19.43 14.30 -21.64
C VAL A 16 18.43 14.78 -20.58
N GLY A 17 18.71 15.89 -19.91
CA GLY A 17 17.79 16.40 -18.89
C GLY A 17 16.44 16.88 -19.45
N VAL A 18 16.43 17.44 -20.65
CA VAL A 18 15.18 17.85 -21.35
C VAL A 18 14.43 16.59 -21.83
N HIS A 19 15.13 15.58 -22.28
CA HIS A 19 14.54 14.33 -22.76
C HIS A 19 13.89 13.54 -21.60
N ALA A 20 14.57 13.42 -20.46
CA ALA A 20 14.04 12.79 -19.26
C ALA A 20 12.72 13.47 -18.79
N SER A 21 12.70 14.80 -18.72
CA SER A 21 11.50 15.56 -18.32
C SER A 21 10.31 15.28 -19.25
N VAL A 22 10.54 15.20 -20.56
CA VAL A 22 9.48 14.92 -21.55
C VAL A 22 8.87 13.53 -21.34
N LEU A 23 9.68 12.48 -21.11
CA LEU A 23 9.19 11.12 -20.86
C LEU A 23 8.27 11.07 -19.63
N HIS A 24 8.67 11.74 -18.56
CA HIS A 24 7.87 11.81 -17.33
C HIS A 24 6.57 12.57 -17.53
N ASP A 25 6.60 13.70 -18.23
CA ASP A 25 5.41 14.51 -18.51
C ASP A 25 4.42 13.75 -19.40
N ARG A 26 4.90 13.06 -20.43
CA ARG A 26 4.06 12.19 -21.29
C ARG A 26 3.48 11.00 -20.50
N ALA A 27 4.28 10.42 -19.61
CA ALA A 27 3.81 9.35 -18.75
C ALA A 27 2.70 9.81 -17.79
N ARG A 28 2.85 11.00 -17.16
CA ARG A 28 1.81 11.60 -16.31
C ARG A 28 0.55 11.97 -17.10
N ALA A 29 0.72 12.45 -18.32
CA ALA A 29 -0.38 12.86 -19.18
C ALA A 29 -1.21 11.67 -19.75
N GLY A 30 -0.69 10.45 -19.69
CA GLY A 30 -1.36 9.29 -20.27
C GLY A 30 -1.14 9.14 -21.78
N ASP A 31 -0.08 9.73 -22.33
CA ASP A 31 0.21 9.72 -23.77
C ASP A 31 0.85 8.38 -24.18
N VAL A 32 0.00 7.37 -24.41
CA VAL A 32 0.43 6.00 -24.74
C VAL A 32 1.17 5.94 -26.07
N ASP A 33 0.72 6.72 -27.06
CA ASP A 33 1.27 6.68 -28.43
C ASP A 33 2.67 7.28 -28.51
N PHE A 34 3.05 8.10 -27.52
CA PHE A 34 4.39 8.65 -27.42
C PHE A 34 5.45 7.57 -27.21
N PHE A 35 5.13 6.48 -26.50
CA PHE A 35 6.05 5.41 -26.16
C PHE A 35 6.12 4.36 -27.25
N THR A 36 7.28 4.23 -27.91
CA THR A 36 7.48 3.33 -29.04
C THR A 36 8.60 2.32 -28.80
N SER A 37 8.66 1.26 -29.62
CA SER A 37 9.73 0.26 -29.53
C SER A 37 11.09 0.91 -29.80
N GLY A 38 12.09 0.54 -28.99
CA GLY A 38 13.43 1.15 -29.05
C GLY A 38 13.55 2.50 -28.34
N GLN A 39 12.54 2.90 -27.58
CA GLN A 39 12.57 4.13 -26.77
C GLN A 39 13.71 4.05 -25.76
N GLU A 40 14.64 4.99 -25.83
CA GLU A 40 15.70 5.17 -24.83
C GLU A 40 15.17 5.94 -23.61
N GLY A 41 15.84 5.80 -22.46
CA GLY A 41 15.56 6.56 -21.26
C GLY A 41 14.33 6.11 -20.46
N LEU A 42 13.77 4.91 -20.71
CA LEU A 42 12.61 4.39 -19.98
C LEU A 42 12.83 4.31 -18.47
N ASP A 43 14.08 4.19 -18.03
CA ASP A 43 14.49 4.07 -16.64
C ASP A 43 15.21 5.32 -16.13
N GLU A 44 15.26 6.40 -16.93
CA GLU A 44 15.84 7.66 -16.48
C GLU A 44 15.08 8.23 -15.29
N ARG A 45 15.83 8.75 -14.34
CA ARG A 45 15.25 9.31 -13.11
C ARG A 45 15.12 10.83 -13.23
N GLU A 46 13.92 11.33 -12.96
CA GLU A 46 13.64 12.75 -12.94
C GLU A 46 14.48 13.46 -11.87
N SER A 47 15.05 14.60 -12.23
CA SER A 47 15.80 15.45 -11.31
C SER A 47 14.89 15.95 -10.17
N GLY A 48 15.31 15.71 -8.94
CA GLY A 48 14.57 16.12 -7.74
C GLY A 48 13.71 15.01 -7.13
N SER A 49 12.76 14.45 -7.85
CA SER A 49 11.89 13.38 -7.35
C SER A 49 12.54 11.99 -7.41
N GLY A 50 13.47 11.80 -8.33
CA GLY A 50 14.06 10.48 -8.62
C GLY A 50 13.08 9.47 -9.22
N GLN A 51 11.91 9.92 -9.66
CA GLN A 51 10.92 9.08 -10.31
C GLN A 51 11.39 8.62 -11.69
N THR A 52 11.04 7.42 -12.10
CA THR A 52 11.10 6.96 -13.48
C THR A 52 9.80 7.32 -14.21
N PRO A 53 9.75 7.30 -15.56
CA PRO A 53 8.49 7.46 -16.30
C PRO A 53 7.42 6.45 -15.86
N LEU A 54 7.80 5.20 -15.55
CA LEU A 54 6.89 4.20 -14.99
C LEU A 54 6.29 4.63 -13.64
N MET A 55 7.13 5.13 -12.72
CA MET A 55 6.66 5.64 -11.43
C MET A 55 5.72 6.84 -11.62
N ALA A 56 6.05 7.76 -12.53
CA ALA A 56 5.23 8.92 -12.84
C ALA A 56 3.84 8.52 -13.38
N ALA A 57 3.78 7.53 -14.30
CA ALA A 57 2.54 6.96 -14.80
C ALA A 57 1.72 6.30 -13.69
N CYS A 58 2.37 5.53 -12.81
CA CYS A 58 1.74 4.87 -11.66
C CYS A 58 1.09 5.85 -10.70
N LEU A 59 1.80 6.90 -10.31
CA LEU A 59 1.27 7.95 -9.43
C LEU A 59 0.10 8.72 -10.07
N ALA A 60 0.18 8.99 -11.37
CA ALA A 60 -0.89 9.62 -12.11
C ALA A 60 -2.10 8.70 -12.34
N GLY A 61 -1.91 7.37 -12.28
CA GLY A 61 -2.95 6.37 -12.50
C GLY A 61 -3.18 6.01 -13.97
N GLN A 62 -2.18 6.22 -14.83
CA GLN A 62 -2.24 6.02 -16.26
C GLN A 62 -1.98 4.54 -16.62
N ALA A 63 -2.99 3.70 -16.42
CA ALA A 63 -2.86 2.24 -16.53
C ALA A 63 -2.36 1.76 -17.89
N GLU A 64 -2.81 2.37 -18.98
CA GLU A 64 -2.38 2.02 -20.35
C GLU A 64 -0.90 2.37 -20.57
N VAL A 65 -0.44 3.51 -20.03
CA VAL A 65 0.97 3.89 -20.09
C VAL A 65 1.82 2.96 -19.23
N VAL A 66 1.33 2.56 -18.04
CA VAL A 66 2.00 1.57 -17.18
C VAL A 66 2.19 0.25 -17.95
N ASP A 67 1.12 -0.27 -18.55
CA ASP A 67 1.18 -1.50 -19.38
C ASP A 67 2.16 -1.34 -20.55
N LYS A 68 2.11 -0.22 -21.26
CA LYS A 68 2.99 0.07 -22.38
C LYS A 68 4.45 0.13 -21.98
N LEU A 69 4.78 0.87 -20.93
CA LEU A 69 6.16 1.01 -20.42
C LEU A 69 6.74 -0.34 -19.97
N LEU A 70 5.94 -1.16 -19.28
CA LEU A 70 6.37 -2.50 -18.87
C LEU A 70 6.62 -3.42 -20.07
N ARG A 71 5.76 -3.39 -21.10
CA ARG A 71 6.00 -4.12 -22.36
C ARG A 71 7.24 -3.66 -23.10
N LEU A 72 7.62 -2.40 -22.96
CA LEU A 72 8.85 -1.86 -23.55
C LEU A 72 10.10 -2.17 -22.73
N GLY A 73 9.94 -2.78 -21.54
CA GLY A 73 11.03 -3.22 -20.70
C GLY A 73 11.45 -2.23 -19.61
N ALA A 74 10.60 -1.24 -19.26
CA ALA A 74 10.85 -0.37 -18.12
C ALA A 74 11.00 -1.20 -16.82
N ASN A 75 12.00 -0.86 -16.02
CA ASN A 75 12.31 -1.58 -14.79
C ASN A 75 11.43 -1.11 -13.61
N PRO A 76 10.51 -1.97 -13.10
CA PRO A 76 9.61 -1.62 -12.01
C PRO A 76 10.28 -1.60 -10.63
N SER A 77 11.53 -2.04 -10.52
CA SER A 77 12.25 -2.11 -9.25
C SER A 77 13.05 -0.86 -8.93
N ILE A 78 13.08 0.12 -9.82
CA ILE A 78 13.80 1.38 -9.59
C ILE A 78 12.97 2.26 -8.65
N PRO A 79 13.47 2.52 -7.41
CA PRO A 79 12.73 3.34 -6.47
C PRO A 79 12.89 4.83 -6.79
N GLU A 80 11.92 5.63 -6.36
CA GLU A 80 12.06 7.08 -6.32
C GLU A 80 13.04 7.51 -5.20
N LYS A 81 13.20 8.82 -5.01
CA LYS A 81 14.17 9.41 -4.05
C LYS A 81 13.98 8.92 -2.62
N ASP A 82 12.75 8.74 -2.18
CA ASP A 82 12.43 8.30 -0.82
C ASP A 82 12.47 6.77 -0.66
N GLY A 83 12.69 6.04 -1.75
CA GLY A 83 12.84 4.59 -1.77
C GLY A 83 11.57 3.81 -2.11
N TYR A 84 10.48 4.48 -2.50
CA TYR A 84 9.25 3.83 -2.91
C TYR A 84 9.30 3.36 -4.35
N THR A 85 8.79 2.15 -4.58
CA THR A 85 8.65 1.54 -5.90
C THR A 85 7.23 1.76 -6.47
N PRO A 86 7.00 1.54 -7.77
CA PRO A 86 5.69 1.68 -8.41
C PRO A 86 4.51 1.06 -7.65
N PRO A 87 4.60 -0.20 -7.09
CA PRO A 87 3.52 -0.76 -6.27
C PRO A 87 3.16 0.08 -5.04
N HIS A 88 4.15 0.67 -4.37
CA HIS A 88 3.88 1.60 -3.25
C HIS A 88 3.18 2.87 -3.73
N GLY A 89 3.58 3.40 -4.89
CA GLY A 89 3.01 4.60 -5.49
C GLY A 89 1.53 4.45 -5.84
N VAL A 90 1.16 3.36 -6.54
CA VAL A 90 -0.25 3.08 -6.87
C VAL A 90 -1.11 2.87 -5.63
N ALA A 91 -0.55 2.21 -4.60
CA ALA A 91 -1.23 1.96 -3.34
C ALA A 91 -1.50 3.26 -2.56
N PHE A 92 -0.47 4.10 -2.42
CA PHE A 92 -0.58 5.39 -1.71
C PHE A 92 -1.55 6.36 -2.38
N GLN A 93 -1.62 6.34 -3.73
CA GLN A 93 -2.53 7.20 -4.50
C GLN A 93 -3.91 6.57 -4.75
N GLY A 94 -4.12 5.29 -4.42
CA GLY A 94 -5.36 4.57 -4.68
C GLY A 94 -5.63 4.43 -6.19
N ARG A 95 -4.62 3.98 -6.95
CA ARG A 95 -4.69 3.86 -8.42
C ARG A 95 -4.99 2.41 -8.82
N GLU A 96 -6.23 2.01 -8.68
CA GLU A 96 -6.71 0.63 -8.90
C GLU A 96 -6.28 0.05 -10.25
N GLN A 97 -6.56 0.77 -11.35
CA GLN A 97 -6.28 0.26 -12.70
C GLN A 97 -4.78 0.17 -13.00
N ALA A 98 -3.98 1.11 -12.47
CA ALA A 98 -2.53 1.05 -12.58
C ALA A 98 -1.94 -0.09 -11.71
N ALA A 99 -2.51 -0.34 -10.53
CA ALA A 99 -2.16 -1.50 -9.71
C ALA A 99 -2.45 -2.81 -10.44
N LEU A 100 -3.62 -2.92 -11.08
CA LEU A 100 -3.99 -4.08 -11.88
C LEU A 100 -3.03 -4.29 -13.07
N ALA A 101 -2.57 -3.21 -13.72
CA ALA A 101 -1.57 -3.29 -14.78
C ALA A 101 -0.24 -3.85 -14.25
N LEU A 102 0.25 -3.39 -13.09
CA LEU A 102 1.45 -3.92 -12.45
C LEU A 102 1.31 -5.42 -12.13
N VAL A 103 0.19 -5.81 -11.53
CA VAL A 103 -0.10 -7.21 -11.17
C VAL A 103 -0.13 -8.11 -12.40
N LYS A 104 -0.78 -7.70 -13.49
CA LYS A 104 -0.83 -8.45 -14.77
C LYS A 104 0.56 -8.71 -15.36
N HIS A 105 1.51 -7.84 -15.10
CA HIS A 105 2.92 -8.02 -15.49
C HIS A 105 3.73 -8.83 -14.46
N GLY A 106 3.10 -9.38 -13.42
CA GLY A 106 3.76 -10.21 -12.41
C GLY A 106 4.66 -9.42 -11.46
N ILE A 107 4.44 -8.11 -11.32
CA ILE A 107 5.26 -7.28 -10.43
C ILE A 107 4.95 -7.64 -8.97
N ASN A 108 6.03 -7.84 -8.18
CA ASN A 108 5.90 -8.13 -6.76
C ASN A 108 5.24 -6.98 -6.01
N VAL A 109 4.12 -7.27 -5.34
CA VAL A 109 3.34 -6.31 -4.55
C VAL A 109 3.55 -6.44 -3.04
N ASP A 110 4.49 -7.30 -2.61
CA ASP A 110 4.86 -7.51 -1.20
C ASP A 110 6.20 -6.90 -0.82
N GLU A 111 6.84 -6.18 -1.74
CA GLU A 111 8.10 -5.51 -1.46
C GLU A 111 7.95 -4.53 -0.29
N LYS A 112 8.88 -4.63 0.66
CA LYS A 112 8.88 -3.75 1.83
C LYS A 112 9.78 -2.54 1.60
N HIS A 113 9.26 -1.37 1.83
CA HIS A 113 10.07 -0.16 1.99
C HIS A 113 10.91 -0.24 3.27
N LYS A 114 11.93 0.63 3.45
CA LYS A 114 12.84 0.67 4.61
C LYS A 114 12.14 0.79 5.97
N ASP A 115 10.92 1.33 6.01
CA ASP A 115 10.05 1.42 7.20
C ASP A 115 9.24 0.13 7.43
N GLY A 116 9.43 -0.89 6.59
CA GLY A 116 8.73 -2.17 6.62
C GLY A 116 7.34 -2.14 5.98
N TYR A 117 6.87 -0.99 5.50
CA TYR A 117 5.57 -0.91 4.85
C TYR A 117 5.58 -1.61 3.49
N THR A 118 4.58 -2.47 3.28
CA THR A 118 4.24 -3.02 1.97
C THR A 118 3.28 -2.05 1.25
N PRO A 119 3.06 -2.23 -0.07
CA PRO A 119 2.03 -1.49 -0.78
C PRO A 119 0.65 -1.57 -0.09
N LEU A 120 0.26 -2.72 0.46
CA LEU A 120 -1.01 -2.85 1.17
C LEU A 120 -1.11 -1.93 2.40
N HIS A 121 -0.04 -1.77 3.19
CA HIS A 121 0.00 -0.77 4.27
C HIS A 121 -0.27 0.65 3.75
N ARG A 122 0.24 0.99 2.56
CA ARG A 122 0.07 2.32 1.96
C ARG A 122 -1.37 2.62 1.55
N THR A 123 -2.18 1.61 1.24
CA THR A 123 -3.59 1.83 0.93
C THR A 123 -4.37 2.39 2.12
N VAL A 124 -3.94 2.12 3.35
CA VAL A 124 -4.64 2.57 4.57
C VAL A 124 -4.54 4.10 4.79
N TRP A 125 -3.59 4.77 4.17
CA TRP A 125 -3.35 6.20 4.41
C TRP A 125 -4.31 7.14 3.67
N GLY A 126 -4.87 6.69 2.56
CA GLY A 126 -5.62 7.56 1.67
C GLY A 126 -7.09 7.79 2.03
N ARG A 127 -7.68 6.97 2.91
CA ARG A 127 -9.04 7.11 3.46
C ARG A 127 -10.13 7.40 2.41
N SER A 128 -10.11 6.71 1.29
CA SER A 128 -11.12 6.86 0.23
C SER A 128 -11.45 5.52 -0.44
N PRO A 129 -12.64 5.39 -1.07
CA PRO A 129 -13.06 4.15 -1.73
C PRO A 129 -12.06 3.63 -2.77
N ARG A 130 -11.34 4.50 -3.48
CA ARG A 130 -10.31 4.09 -4.45
C ARG A 130 -9.14 3.34 -3.81
N HIS A 131 -8.79 3.66 -2.56
CA HIS A 131 -7.74 2.93 -1.84
C HIS A 131 -8.22 1.53 -1.44
N MET A 132 -9.50 1.39 -1.10
CA MET A 132 -10.14 0.08 -0.86
C MET A 132 -10.15 -0.77 -2.13
N ALA A 133 -10.50 -0.18 -3.27
CA ALA A 133 -10.42 -0.87 -4.56
C ALA A 133 -9.00 -1.31 -4.90
N THR A 134 -8.00 -0.44 -4.67
CA THR A 134 -6.59 -0.79 -4.85
C THR A 134 -6.15 -1.91 -3.89
N ALA A 135 -6.58 -1.89 -2.63
CA ALA A 135 -6.30 -2.96 -1.67
C ALA A 135 -6.86 -4.32 -2.15
N LYS A 136 -8.09 -4.34 -2.68
CA LYS A 136 -8.67 -5.55 -3.30
C LYS A 136 -7.80 -6.08 -4.42
N VAL A 137 -7.38 -5.24 -5.34
CA VAL A 137 -6.52 -5.65 -6.47
C VAL A 137 -5.19 -6.21 -5.96
N LEU A 138 -4.53 -5.55 -5.01
CA LEU A 138 -3.27 -6.03 -4.47
C LEU A 138 -3.39 -7.42 -3.83
N VAL A 139 -4.49 -7.67 -3.09
CA VAL A 139 -4.69 -8.95 -2.39
C VAL A 139 -5.24 -10.03 -3.33
N GLN A 140 -6.35 -9.77 -4.02
CA GLN A 140 -7.07 -10.79 -4.78
C GLN A 140 -6.38 -11.16 -6.09
N GLU A 141 -5.82 -10.15 -6.79
CA GLU A 141 -5.17 -10.35 -8.08
C GLU A 141 -3.64 -10.48 -7.93
N GLY A 142 -3.05 -9.70 -7.01
CA GLY A 142 -1.60 -9.63 -6.80
C GLY A 142 -1.07 -10.60 -5.74
N GLY A 143 -1.93 -11.24 -4.96
CA GLY A 143 -1.53 -12.17 -3.90
C GLY A 143 -0.79 -11.51 -2.73
N ALA A 144 -1.02 -10.21 -2.48
CA ALA A 144 -0.38 -9.51 -1.38
C ALA A 144 -0.72 -10.15 -0.03
N LYS A 145 0.30 -10.29 0.84
CA LYS A 145 0.16 -10.81 2.20
C LYS A 145 -0.62 -9.83 3.07
N VAL A 146 -1.86 -10.19 3.41
CA VAL A 146 -2.75 -9.33 4.18
C VAL A 146 -2.20 -9.04 5.58
N ASP A 147 -1.54 -10.02 6.20
CA ASP A 147 -0.97 -9.95 7.55
C ASP A 147 0.53 -9.66 7.56
N ALA A 148 1.03 -8.89 6.59
CA ALA A 148 2.41 -8.44 6.60
C ALA A 148 2.66 -7.46 7.75
N LEU A 149 3.75 -7.65 8.51
CA LEU A 149 4.17 -6.74 9.57
C LEU A 149 5.07 -5.63 9.00
N ASP A 150 4.84 -4.39 9.42
CA ASP A 150 5.79 -3.27 9.20
C ASP A 150 7.00 -3.38 10.17
N ALA A 151 7.96 -2.47 10.07
CA ALA A 151 9.12 -2.44 10.96
C ALA A 151 8.76 -2.16 12.44
N GLY A 152 7.59 -1.59 12.69
CA GLY A 152 7.06 -1.32 14.03
C GLY A 152 6.25 -2.47 14.61
N GLY A 153 6.08 -3.59 13.87
CA GLY A 153 5.26 -4.72 14.28
C GLY A 153 3.76 -4.48 14.11
N SER A 154 3.33 -3.61 13.20
CA SER A 154 1.91 -3.39 12.91
C SER A 154 1.53 -3.99 11.57
N LEU A 155 0.30 -4.49 11.49
CA LEU A 155 -0.32 -5.01 10.27
C LEU A 155 -1.15 -3.90 9.56
N PRO A 156 -1.50 -4.05 8.28
CA PRO A 156 -2.43 -3.14 7.60
C PRO A 156 -3.76 -2.97 8.36
N SER A 157 -4.32 -4.06 8.91
CA SER A 157 -5.54 -4.04 9.72
C SER A 157 -5.39 -3.26 11.04
N HIS A 158 -4.22 -3.37 11.71
CA HIS A 158 -3.92 -2.55 12.88
C HIS A 158 -3.88 -1.07 12.52
N LYS A 159 -3.24 -0.71 11.39
CA LYS A 159 -3.19 0.69 10.90
C LYS A 159 -4.57 1.23 10.56
N ALA A 160 -5.45 0.42 9.96
CA ALA A 160 -6.83 0.80 9.68
C ALA A 160 -7.58 1.12 10.98
N LEU A 161 -7.44 0.28 11.99
CA LEU A 161 -8.05 0.48 13.31
C LEU A 161 -7.43 1.68 14.05
N GLU A 162 -6.09 1.83 14.05
CA GLU A 162 -5.41 2.99 14.64
C GLU A 162 -5.93 4.31 14.06
N SER A 163 -6.17 4.36 12.75
CA SER A 163 -6.72 5.53 12.06
C SER A 163 -8.25 5.65 12.13
N SER A 164 -8.95 4.72 12.80
CA SER A 164 -10.42 4.62 12.87
C SER A 164 -11.07 4.59 11.49
N TRP A 165 -10.45 3.88 10.55
CA TRP A 165 -11.04 3.65 9.24
C TRP A 165 -11.71 2.28 9.19
N HIS A 166 -12.96 2.25 9.68
CA HIS A 166 -13.72 1.02 9.89
C HIS A 166 -13.99 0.27 8.58
N GLU A 167 -14.31 0.99 7.49
CA GLU A 167 -14.59 0.36 6.20
C GLU A 167 -13.36 -0.37 5.64
N MET A 168 -12.16 0.18 5.86
CA MET A 168 -10.92 -0.50 5.46
C MET A 168 -10.61 -1.68 6.38
N LEU A 169 -10.88 -1.56 7.68
CA LEU A 169 -10.72 -2.67 8.62
C LEU A 169 -11.64 -3.84 8.24
N GLU A 170 -12.92 -3.56 8.01
CA GLU A 170 -13.92 -4.54 7.57
C GLU A 170 -13.48 -5.20 6.27
N LEU A 171 -13.03 -4.42 5.28
CA LEU A 171 -12.51 -4.93 4.03
C LEU A 171 -11.28 -5.85 4.23
N LEU A 172 -10.32 -5.45 5.05
CA LEU A 172 -9.12 -6.27 5.28
C LEU A 172 -9.47 -7.60 5.95
N LEU A 173 -10.43 -7.61 6.89
CA LEU A 173 -10.98 -8.82 7.48
C LEU A 173 -11.67 -9.70 6.43
N GLU A 174 -12.47 -9.13 5.53
CA GLU A 174 -13.09 -9.83 4.38
C GLU A 174 -12.04 -10.41 3.43
N LEU A 175 -10.92 -9.72 3.24
CA LEU A 175 -9.79 -10.17 2.42
C LEU A 175 -8.91 -11.23 3.10
N GLY A 176 -9.26 -11.65 4.31
CA GLY A 176 -8.61 -12.74 5.02
C GLY A 176 -7.57 -12.30 6.06
N ALA A 177 -7.57 -11.02 6.46
CA ALA A 177 -6.75 -10.61 7.60
C ALA A 177 -7.18 -11.36 8.86
N SER A 178 -6.24 -12.00 9.54
CA SER A 178 -6.53 -12.70 10.79
C SER A 178 -6.69 -11.71 11.94
N PRO A 179 -7.83 -11.70 12.64
CA PRO A 179 -8.04 -10.82 13.78
C PRO A 179 -7.15 -11.13 14.99
N ASN A 180 -6.52 -12.31 14.99
CA ASN A 180 -5.78 -12.86 16.14
C ASN A 180 -4.27 -12.78 15.97
N VAL A 181 -3.75 -12.31 14.82
CA VAL A 181 -2.32 -12.09 14.65
C VAL A 181 -1.88 -10.95 15.56
N PRO A 182 -0.91 -11.19 16.46
CA PRO A 182 -0.44 -10.16 17.35
C PRO A 182 0.43 -9.14 16.60
N GLY A 183 0.14 -7.88 16.87
CA GLY A 183 0.97 -6.76 16.43
C GLY A 183 1.96 -6.31 17.50
N ARG A 184 2.21 -5.00 17.56
CA ARG A 184 3.08 -4.39 18.56
C ARG A 184 2.62 -4.77 19.99
N ASN A 185 3.56 -5.11 20.84
CA ASN A 185 3.33 -5.51 22.24
C ASN A 185 2.45 -6.76 22.40
N GLY A 186 2.33 -7.57 21.36
CA GLY A 186 1.45 -8.74 21.39
C GLY A 186 -0.04 -8.42 21.32
N ASP A 187 -0.39 -7.17 21.08
CA ASP A 187 -1.80 -6.76 20.96
C ASP A 187 -2.42 -7.31 19.66
N THR A 188 -3.56 -7.98 19.78
CA THR A 188 -4.42 -8.31 18.65
C THR A 188 -5.34 -7.15 18.30
N LEU A 189 -6.10 -7.28 17.21
CA LEU A 189 -7.09 -6.25 16.85
C LEU A 189 -8.09 -5.99 17.98
N LEU A 190 -8.54 -7.02 18.71
CA LEU A 190 -9.45 -6.85 19.85
C LEU A 190 -8.82 -6.05 20.99
N HIS A 191 -7.53 -6.26 21.30
CA HIS A 191 -6.86 -5.43 22.30
C HIS A 191 -6.90 -3.95 21.93
N LEU A 192 -6.59 -3.63 20.67
CA LEU A 192 -6.59 -2.24 20.18
C LEU A 192 -8.01 -1.65 20.19
N ALA A 193 -9.01 -2.42 19.75
CA ALA A 193 -10.40 -1.97 19.72
C ALA A 193 -10.93 -1.67 21.13
N VAL A 194 -10.62 -2.52 22.13
CA VAL A 194 -10.96 -2.30 23.52
C VAL A 194 -10.24 -1.08 24.10
N LYS A 195 -8.92 -0.91 23.84
CA LYS A 195 -8.14 0.28 24.25
C LYS A 195 -8.76 1.57 23.71
N LYS A 196 -9.26 1.55 22.48
CA LYS A 196 -9.91 2.69 21.82
C LYS A 196 -11.37 2.87 22.21
N ARG A 197 -11.97 1.90 22.88
CA ARG A 197 -13.42 1.82 23.14
C ARG A 197 -14.25 1.93 21.85
N ASP A 198 -13.78 1.25 20.81
CA ASP A 198 -14.37 1.29 19.47
C ASP A 198 -15.34 0.12 19.28
N GLU A 199 -16.60 0.33 19.63
CA GLU A 199 -17.65 -0.69 19.61
C GLU A 199 -17.90 -1.24 18.19
N ARG A 200 -17.83 -0.38 17.16
CA ARG A 200 -17.99 -0.81 15.78
C ARG A 200 -16.87 -1.78 15.39
N ALA A 201 -15.62 -1.44 15.73
CA ALA A 201 -14.49 -2.30 15.49
C ALA A 201 -14.58 -3.60 16.28
N ILE A 202 -14.94 -3.56 17.57
CA ILE A 202 -15.15 -4.76 18.39
C ILE A 202 -16.14 -5.70 17.71
N THR A 203 -17.29 -5.19 17.30
CA THR A 203 -18.33 -5.99 16.64
C THR A 203 -17.82 -6.64 15.34
N ALA A 204 -17.15 -5.88 14.49
CA ALA A 204 -16.59 -6.39 13.24
C ALA A 204 -15.52 -7.48 13.47
N ILE A 205 -14.63 -7.25 14.45
CA ILE A 205 -13.54 -8.17 14.78
C ILE A 205 -14.07 -9.47 15.40
N VAL A 206 -15.04 -9.37 16.33
CA VAL A 206 -15.68 -10.56 16.93
C VAL A 206 -16.40 -11.38 15.86
N LYS A 207 -17.15 -10.72 14.96
CA LYS A 207 -17.82 -11.39 13.82
C LYS A 207 -16.83 -12.10 12.89
N SER A 208 -15.62 -11.59 12.78
CA SER A 208 -14.54 -12.19 11.97
C SER A 208 -13.71 -13.22 12.72
N GLY A 209 -14.13 -13.67 13.92
CA GLY A 209 -13.47 -14.70 14.70
C GLY A 209 -12.35 -14.19 15.61
N GLY A 210 -12.41 -12.92 16.02
CA GLY A 210 -11.51 -12.38 17.03
C GLY A 210 -11.65 -13.12 18.36
N ASP A 211 -10.54 -13.65 18.88
CA ASP A 211 -10.51 -14.40 20.13
C ASP A 211 -10.26 -13.44 21.31
N PRO A 212 -11.25 -13.29 22.24
CA PRO A 212 -11.13 -12.42 23.39
C PRO A 212 -10.20 -12.94 24.48
N ALA A 213 -9.71 -14.20 24.37
CA ALA A 213 -8.86 -14.84 25.38
C ALA A 213 -7.35 -14.77 25.07
N VAL A 214 -6.94 -14.36 23.86
CA VAL A 214 -5.53 -14.22 23.50
C VAL A 214 -4.86 -13.19 24.40
N LYS A 215 -3.71 -13.54 24.99
CA LYS A 215 -2.95 -12.65 25.88
C LYS A 215 -1.87 -11.89 25.13
N ASN A 216 -1.76 -10.60 25.40
CA ASN A 216 -0.67 -9.76 24.92
C ASN A 216 0.60 -9.94 25.76
N SER A 217 1.65 -9.16 25.47
CA SER A 217 2.94 -9.22 26.18
C SER A 217 2.86 -8.85 27.68
N GLU A 218 1.78 -8.19 28.10
CA GLU A 218 1.50 -7.85 29.51
C GLU A 218 0.73 -8.97 30.23
N GLY A 219 0.39 -10.06 29.52
CA GLY A 219 -0.42 -11.17 30.04
C GLY A 219 -1.90 -10.84 30.13
N LEU A 220 -2.36 -9.74 29.57
CA LEU A 220 -3.77 -9.33 29.57
C LEU A 220 -4.44 -9.80 28.27
N SER A 221 -5.66 -10.30 28.38
CA SER A 221 -6.54 -10.57 27.25
C SER A 221 -7.45 -9.36 26.95
N PRO A 222 -8.03 -9.26 25.72
CA PRO A 222 -9.08 -8.30 25.44
C PRO A 222 -10.23 -8.36 26.44
N LEU A 223 -10.62 -9.56 26.86
CA LEU A 223 -11.69 -9.77 27.84
C LEU A 223 -11.30 -9.21 29.22
N ASP A 224 -10.04 -9.49 29.71
CA ASP A 224 -9.56 -8.93 30.97
C ASP A 224 -9.58 -7.40 30.97
N MET A 225 -9.27 -6.80 29.80
CA MET A 225 -9.26 -5.35 29.65
C MET A 225 -10.68 -4.79 29.59
N ALA A 226 -11.59 -5.43 28.86
CA ALA A 226 -12.98 -5.01 28.73
C ALA A 226 -13.73 -5.08 30.08
N THR A 227 -13.50 -6.15 30.86
CA THR A 227 -14.10 -6.32 32.20
C THR A 227 -13.69 -5.18 33.17
N LYS A 228 -12.49 -4.65 33.02
CA LYS A 228 -12.04 -3.48 33.81
C LYS A 228 -12.75 -2.19 33.40
N ILE A 229 -13.35 -2.14 32.21
CA ILE A 229 -14.11 -0.97 31.72
C ILE A 229 -15.56 -1.06 32.20
N SER A 230 -16.26 -2.13 31.83
CA SER A 230 -17.62 -2.46 32.27
C SER A 230 -18.00 -3.90 31.87
N GLU A 231 -19.01 -4.46 32.55
CA GLU A 231 -19.60 -5.75 32.17
C GLU A 231 -20.23 -5.72 30.78
N GLU A 232 -20.77 -4.59 30.35
CA GLU A 232 -21.33 -4.39 29.02
C GLU A 232 -20.27 -4.52 27.91
N TYR A 233 -19.08 -3.93 28.11
CA TYR A 233 -17.96 -4.10 27.18
C TYR A 233 -17.46 -5.55 27.13
N ALA A 234 -17.40 -6.22 28.28
CA ALA A 234 -17.03 -7.64 28.31
C ALA A 234 -18.05 -8.53 27.56
N ALA A 235 -19.34 -8.21 27.70
CA ALA A 235 -20.41 -8.91 27.00
C ALA A 235 -20.33 -8.77 25.47
N MET A 236 -19.89 -7.63 24.95
CA MET A 236 -19.69 -7.42 23.50
C MET A 236 -18.66 -8.37 22.89
N LEU A 237 -17.63 -8.75 23.65
CA LEU A 237 -16.56 -9.64 23.18
C LEU A 237 -16.98 -11.13 23.23
N THR A 238 -17.97 -11.47 24.03
CA THR A 238 -18.43 -12.85 24.26
C THR A 238 -19.77 -13.16 23.60
N ALA A 239 -20.46 -12.12 23.08
CA ALA A 239 -21.71 -12.34 22.38
C ALA A 239 -21.45 -13.15 21.10
N PRO A 240 -22.18 -14.31 20.91
CA PRO A 240 -22.17 -14.95 19.59
C PRO A 240 -22.69 -13.90 18.59
N GLY A 241 -21.96 -13.74 17.47
CA GLY A 241 -22.38 -12.81 16.43
C GLY A 241 -23.89 -13.04 16.16
N LYS A 242 -24.72 -12.05 16.45
CA LYS A 242 -26.12 -12.14 16.10
C LYS A 242 -26.18 -12.30 14.59
N GLU A 243 -26.43 -13.54 14.13
CA GLU A 243 -26.98 -13.73 12.81
C GLU A 243 -28.29 -12.96 12.77
N GLU A 244 -28.27 -11.82 12.09
CA GLU A 244 -29.52 -11.22 11.65
C GLU A 244 -30.08 -12.16 10.58
N LEU A 245 -31.13 -12.88 10.99
CA LEU A 245 -32.00 -13.65 10.13
C LEU A 245 -32.72 -12.75 9.12
#